data_63b2d114d0eb86df98ff1f2a08bbe4fd
#
_entry.id   63b2d114d0eb86df98ff1f2a08bbe4fd
#
_cell.length_a   1.000
_cell.length_b   1.000
_cell.length_c   1.000
_cell.angle_alpha   90.00
_cell.angle_beta   90.00
_cell.angle_gamma   90.00
#
_symmetry.space_group_name_H-M   'P 1'
#
loop_
_entity.id
_entity.type
_entity.pdbx_description
1 polymer ?
#
loop_
_entity_poly.entity_id
_entity_poly.type
_entity_poly.pdbx_seq_one_letter_code
_entity_poly.pdbx_strand_id
1 'polypeptide(L)'
;MERHYKYISENSLKYVFLHDCCCSRIHFADNKLIFEMDWMEILAQHPLNPYPQAHQSGPGIIELVHPRIIECTLAESSITQNNPQSIPLGMVAELNFCDAEFRYYTETKNDKCYQAEMYLAFDERNSLYYGTFIHIAYEKSVVMWNELNDISWFEDYI
;
A
#
# COMPACT_ATOMS: atom_id res chain seq x y z
N MET A 1 17.78 8.19 11.25
CA MET A 1 18.72 7.21 10.65
C MET A 1 18.19 6.84 9.26
N GLU A 2 18.99 7.11 8.25
CA GLU A 2 18.61 6.71 6.89
C GLU A 2 18.59 5.19 6.79
N ARG A 3 17.47 4.65 6.28
CA ARG A 3 17.38 3.23 5.97
C ARG A 3 17.92 3.00 4.57
N HIS A 4 18.91 2.14 4.44
CA HIS A 4 19.46 1.76 3.14
C HIS A 4 18.79 0.48 2.68
N TYR A 5 18.10 0.56 1.53
CA TYR A 5 17.45 -0.59 0.90
C TYR A 5 18.27 -1.06 -0.30
N LYS A 6 18.40 -2.37 -0.42
CA LYS A 6 19.12 -2.98 -1.55
C LYS A 6 18.39 -2.75 -2.87
N TYR A 7 17.06 -2.85 -2.84
CA TYR A 7 16.23 -2.66 -4.02
C TYR A 7 15.39 -1.40 -3.84
N ILE A 8 15.51 -0.48 -4.80
CA ILE A 8 14.73 0.76 -4.84
C ILE A 8 14.19 0.89 -6.26
N SER A 9 12.88 0.99 -6.41
CA SER A 9 12.23 1.03 -7.71
C SER A 9 11.18 2.12 -7.77
N GLU A 10 11.20 2.92 -8.83
CA GLU A 10 10.21 3.98 -9.05
C GLU A 10 9.13 3.52 -10.03
N ASN A 11 7.89 3.89 -9.73
CA ASN A 11 6.73 3.70 -10.60
C ASN A 11 6.51 2.26 -11.05
N SER A 12 6.76 1.31 -10.15
CA SER A 12 6.66 -0.12 -10.43
C SER A 12 5.55 -0.85 -9.67
N LEU A 13 4.59 -0.11 -9.08
CA LEU A 13 3.51 -0.75 -8.31
C LEU A 13 2.64 -1.68 -9.15
N LYS A 14 2.58 -1.51 -10.46
CA LYS A 14 1.89 -2.46 -11.35
C LYS A 14 2.51 -3.86 -11.32
N TYR A 15 3.74 -3.98 -10.84
CA TYR A 15 4.44 -5.25 -10.71
C TYR A 15 4.55 -5.72 -9.26
N VAL A 16 3.77 -5.12 -8.38
CA VAL A 16 3.68 -5.49 -6.96
C VAL A 16 2.24 -5.86 -6.67
N PHE A 17 2.02 -7.08 -6.20
CA PHE A 17 0.69 -7.57 -5.85
C PHE A 17 0.50 -7.43 -4.35
N LEU A 18 -0.45 -6.60 -3.94
CA LEU A 18 -0.62 -6.21 -2.54
C LEU A 18 -1.79 -6.91 -1.83
N HIS A 19 -2.65 -7.64 -2.55
CA HIS A 19 -3.77 -8.33 -1.93
C HIS A 19 -3.29 -9.26 -0.81
N ASP A 20 -3.88 -9.12 0.36
CA ASP A 20 -3.52 -9.83 1.59
C ASP A 20 -2.17 -9.45 2.20
N CYS A 21 -1.44 -8.51 1.63
CA CYS A 21 -0.22 -8.00 2.27
C CYS A 21 -0.57 -7.07 3.43
N CYS A 22 0.20 -7.17 4.50
CA CYS A 22 0.00 -6.35 5.70
C CYS A 22 1.01 -5.23 5.79
N CYS A 23 0.57 -4.12 6.36
CA CYS A 23 1.45 -3.02 6.71
C CYS A 23 1.29 -2.68 8.19
N SER A 24 2.43 -2.47 8.85
CA SER A 24 2.45 -2.13 10.27
C SER A 24 2.06 -0.68 10.51
N ARG A 25 2.28 0.20 9.55
CA ARG A 25 1.98 1.62 9.69
C ARG A 25 1.74 2.29 8.33
N ILE A 26 0.79 3.23 8.31
CA ILE A 26 0.55 4.12 7.18
C ILE A 26 0.50 5.54 7.74
N HIS A 27 1.35 6.44 7.23
CA HIS A 27 1.42 7.80 7.74
C HIS A 27 1.93 8.78 6.69
N PHE A 28 1.67 10.05 6.92
CA PHE A 28 2.19 11.13 6.10
C PHE A 28 3.46 11.71 6.72
N ALA A 29 4.50 11.85 5.91
CA ALA A 29 5.74 12.53 6.29
C ALA A 29 6.46 13.03 5.05
N ASP A 30 7.09 14.18 5.13
CA ASP A 30 7.93 14.74 4.04
C ASP A 30 7.23 14.82 2.70
N ASN A 31 5.94 15.21 2.72
CA ASN A 31 5.09 15.29 1.53
C ASN A 31 4.98 13.94 0.80
N LYS A 32 4.86 12.86 1.56
CA LYS A 32 4.68 11.51 1.07
C LYS A 32 3.65 10.77 1.92
N LEU A 33 2.92 9.86 1.31
CA LEU A 33 2.16 8.85 2.04
C LEU A 33 3.03 7.59 2.09
N ILE A 34 3.37 7.16 3.29
CA ILE A 34 4.34 6.09 3.53
C ILE A 34 3.63 4.87 4.10
N PHE A 35 3.84 3.72 3.46
CA PHE A 35 3.37 2.41 3.92
C PHE A 35 4.58 1.61 4.39
N GLU A 36 4.63 1.30 5.68
CA GLU A 36 5.65 0.40 6.23
C GLU A 36 5.12 -1.02 6.12
N MET A 37 5.58 -1.74 5.11
CA MET A 37 5.07 -3.06 4.76
C MET A 37 5.78 -4.17 5.54
N ASP A 38 5.01 -5.14 6.02
CA ASP A 38 5.58 -6.35 6.62
C ASP A 38 6.16 -7.27 5.54
N TRP A 39 5.52 -7.32 4.39
CA TRP A 39 6.01 -7.97 3.18
C TRP A 39 5.24 -7.46 1.96
N MET A 40 5.76 -7.75 0.78
CA MET A 40 5.11 -7.48 -0.51
C MET A 40 5.30 -8.68 -1.43
N GLU A 41 4.39 -8.87 -2.37
CA GLU A 41 4.53 -9.89 -3.41
C GLU A 41 5.10 -9.21 -4.66
N ILE A 42 6.36 -9.49 -4.98
CA ILE A 42 7.05 -8.89 -6.13
C ILE A 42 6.89 -9.82 -7.33
N LEU A 43 6.15 -9.37 -8.35
CA LEU A 43 5.84 -10.19 -9.51
C LEU A 43 7.08 -10.53 -10.33
N ALA A 44 7.00 -11.62 -11.09
CA ALA A 44 8.10 -12.06 -11.97
C ALA A 44 8.48 -10.97 -12.98
N GLN A 45 7.51 -10.17 -13.42
CA GLN A 45 7.71 -9.10 -14.40
C GLN A 45 8.40 -7.87 -13.84
N HIS A 46 8.55 -7.78 -12.50
CA HIS A 46 9.22 -6.63 -11.90
C HIS A 46 10.67 -6.56 -12.36
N PRO A 47 11.15 -5.38 -12.81
CA PRO A 47 12.51 -5.27 -13.35
C PRO A 47 13.62 -5.71 -12.40
N LEU A 48 13.39 -5.62 -11.09
CA LEU A 48 14.40 -5.98 -10.09
C LEU A 48 14.22 -7.41 -9.53
N ASN A 49 13.21 -8.15 -9.98
CA ASN A 49 13.05 -9.56 -9.60
C ASN A 49 13.83 -10.43 -10.59
N PRO A 50 14.93 -11.09 -10.15
CA PRO A 50 15.73 -11.91 -11.05
C PRO A 50 15.19 -13.31 -11.29
N TYR A 51 14.09 -13.67 -10.64
CA TYR A 51 13.53 -15.02 -10.70
C TYR A 51 12.41 -15.13 -11.72
N PRO A 52 12.15 -16.34 -12.26
CA PRO A 52 11.05 -16.55 -13.20
C PRO A 52 9.67 -16.57 -12.56
N GLN A 53 9.60 -16.51 -11.22
CA GLN A 53 8.36 -16.53 -10.45
C GLN A 53 8.29 -15.35 -9.51
N ALA A 54 7.07 -15.01 -9.09
CA ALA A 54 6.88 -13.98 -8.05
C ALA A 54 7.43 -14.48 -6.71
N HIS A 55 7.97 -13.56 -5.93
CA HIS A 55 8.54 -13.85 -4.62
C HIS A 55 8.05 -12.85 -3.58
N GLN A 56 7.92 -13.30 -2.35
CA GLN A 56 7.66 -12.44 -1.21
C GLN A 56 8.93 -11.67 -0.85
N SER A 57 8.80 -10.37 -0.65
CA SER A 57 9.87 -9.60 -0.01
C SER A 57 9.79 -9.80 1.50
N GLY A 58 10.86 -9.46 2.21
CA GLY A 58 10.78 -9.15 3.64
C GLY A 58 10.19 -7.75 3.83
N PRO A 59 10.38 -7.15 5.03
CA PRO A 59 9.89 -5.80 5.29
C PRO A 59 10.37 -4.79 4.26
N GLY A 60 9.48 -3.89 3.87
CA GLY A 60 9.78 -2.87 2.88
C GLY A 60 8.94 -1.61 3.06
N ILE A 61 9.13 -0.68 2.15
CA ILE A 61 8.46 0.61 2.19
C ILE A 61 7.83 0.90 0.83
N ILE A 62 6.61 1.44 0.84
CA ILE A 62 6.01 2.07 -0.33
C ILE A 62 5.83 3.55 0.00
N GLU A 63 6.32 4.42 -0.88
CA GLU A 63 6.12 5.86 -0.78
C GLU A 63 5.32 6.36 -1.97
N LEU A 64 4.23 7.08 -1.70
CA LEU A 64 3.50 7.83 -2.73
C LEU A 64 3.90 9.30 -2.58
N VAL A 65 4.58 9.83 -3.59
CA VAL A 65 5.23 11.15 -3.54
C VAL A 65 4.27 12.24 -4.01
N HIS A 66 4.22 13.35 -3.28
CA HIS A 66 3.32 14.48 -3.51
C HIS A 66 1.86 14.01 -3.60
N PRO A 67 1.36 13.34 -2.55
CA PRO A 67 0.03 12.75 -2.57
C PRO A 67 -1.06 13.81 -2.46
N ARG A 68 -2.16 13.57 -3.16
CA ARG A 68 -3.39 14.36 -3.04
C ARG A 68 -4.54 13.39 -2.85
N ILE A 69 -5.13 13.40 -1.67
CA ILE A 69 -6.29 12.55 -1.37
C ILE A 69 -7.50 13.11 -2.11
N ILE A 70 -8.14 12.27 -2.92
CA ILE A 70 -9.38 12.59 -3.62
C ILE A 70 -10.57 12.23 -2.73
N GLU A 71 -10.51 11.05 -2.10
CA GLU A 71 -11.55 10.58 -1.19
C GLU A 71 -10.91 9.65 -0.16
N CYS A 72 -11.37 9.76 1.08
CA CYS A 72 -11.00 8.82 2.14
C CYS A 72 -12.21 8.62 3.03
N THR A 73 -12.56 7.35 3.29
CA THR A 73 -13.67 6.99 4.16
C THR A 73 -13.21 6.03 5.24
N LEU A 74 -13.89 6.05 6.39
CA LEU A 74 -13.66 5.10 7.48
C LEU A 74 -14.96 4.38 7.81
N ALA A 75 -14.87 3.07 7.98
CA ALA A 75 -15.95 2.26 8.49
C ALA A 75 -15.63 1.84 9.92
N GLU A 76 -16.52 2.12 10.86
CA GLU A 76 -16.31 1.83 12.29
C GLU A 76 -16.53 0.36 12.65
N SER A 77 -17.26 -0.37 11.81
CA SER A 77 -17.54 -1.80 12.04
C SER A 77 -17.93 -2.46 10.73
N SER A 78 -18.02 -3.79 10.74
CA SER A 78 -18.52 -4.54 9.58
C SER A 78 -19.97 -4.14 9.22
N ILE A 79 -20.75 -3.68 10.18
CA ILE A 79 -22.12 -3.22 9.96
C ILE A 79 -22.12 -1.90 9.17
N THR A 80 -21.19 -0.99 9.48
CA THR A 80 -21.07 0.31 8.83
C THR A 80 -20.23 0.27 7.57
N GLN A 81 -19.67 -0.87 7.20
CA GLN A 81 -18.85 -1.03 6.00
C GLN A 81 -19.56 -0.58 4.73
N ASN A 82 -20.88 -0.81 4.65
CA ASN A 82 -21.71 -0.42 3.51
C ASN A 82 -22.14 1.04 3.54
N ASN A 83 -21.86 1.75 4.62
CA ASN A 83 -22.17 3.18 4.77
C ASN A 83 -21.03 3.88 5.49
N PRO A 84 -19.82 3.92 4.87
CA PRO A 84 -18.65 4.49 5.51
C PRO A 84 -18.76 6.00 5.62
N GLN A 85 -18.12 6.55 6.66
CA GLN A 85 -18.07 8.00 6.86
C GLN A 85 -16.90 8.61 6.09
N SER A 86 -17.17 9.69 5.35
CA SER A 86 -16.12 10.44 4.67
C SER A 86 -15.30 11.24 5.69
N ILE A 87 -14.01 11.27 5.47
CA ILE A 87 -13.08 12.05 6.29
C ILE A 87 -12.82 13.37 5.57
N PRO A 88 -12.94 14.53 6.27
CA PRO A 88 -12.53 15.80 5.67
C PRO A 88 -11.07 15.75 5.20
N LEU A 89 -10.83 16.17 3.97
CA LEU A 89 -9.49 16.06 3.34
C LEU A 89 -8.40 16.76 4.16
N GLY A 90 -8.72 17.86 4.84
CA GLY A 90 -7.76 18.55 5.69
C GLY A 90 -7.31 17.77 6.91
N MET A 91 -8.04 16.74 7.33
CA MET A 91 -7.70 15.91 8.48
C MET A 91 -6.97 14.62 8.10
N VAL A 92 -6.98 14.24 6.82
CA VAL A 92 -6.39 12.97 6.37
C VAL A 92 -4.88 12.94 6.65
N ALA A 93 -4.20 14.06 6.49
CA ALA A 93 -2.75 14.15 6.72
C ALA A 93 -2.34 13.86 8.17
N GLU A 94 -3.28 13.95 9.12
CA GLU A 94 -3.02 13.66 10.54
C GLU A 94 -3.27 12.19 10.89
N LEU A 95 -3.85 11.43 9.96
CA LEU A 95 -4.16 10.03 10.20
C LEU A 95 -2.89 9.18 10.25
N ASN A 96 -2.90 8.25 11.18
CA ASN A 96 -1.81 7.31 11.37
C ASN A 96 -2.46 5.95 11.61
N PHE A 97 -2.42 5.09 10.59
CA PHE A 97 -3.03 3.78 10.65
C PHE A 97 -1.97 2.73 10.97
N CYS A 98 -2.31 1.79 11.84
CA CYS A 98 -1.46 0.67 12.23
C CYS A 98 -2.15 -0.66 11.93
N ASP A 99 -1.34 -1.68 11.60
CA ASP A 99 -1.79 -3.06 11.44
C ASP A 99 -2.94 -3.21 10.45
N ALA A 100 -2.72 -2.72 9.24
CA ALA A 100 -3.69 -2.78 8.15
C ALA A 100 -3.32 -3.88 7.15
N GLU A 101 -4.34 -4.45 6.52
CA GLU A 101 -4.18 -5.46 5.48
C GLU A 101 -4.85 -4.96 4.20
N PHE A 102 -4.12 -5.00 3.08
CA PHE A 102 -4.67 -4.62 1.79
C PHE A 102 -5.70 -5.64 1.33
N ARG A 103 -6.90 -5.18 1.01
CA ARG A 103 -7.92 -5.99 0.34
C ARG A 103 -7.82 -5.84 -1.17
N TYR A 104 -7.52 -4.65 -1.64
CA TYR A 104 -7.16 -4.42 -3.03
C TYR A 104 -6.35 -3.12 -3.17
N TYR A 105 -5.66 -3.04 -4.27
CA TYR A 105 -4.94 -1.85 -4.73
C TYR A 105 -4.97 -1.84 -6.25
N THR A 106 -5.55 -0.79 -6.84
CA THR A 106 -5.58 -0.62 -8.29
C THR A 106 -4.97 0.72 -8.66
N GLU A 107 -4.08 0.71 -9.63
CA GLU A 107 -3.40 1.93 -10.08
C GLU A 107 -3.74 2.21 -11.54
N THR A 108 -4.02 3.47 -11.83
CA THR A 108 -4.17 3.98 -13.18
C THR A 108 -3.23 5.14 -13.40
N LYS A 109 -2.85 5.40 -14.65
CA LYS A 109 -1.96 6.50 -15.00
C LYS A 109 -2.61 7.34 -16.09
N ASN A 110 -2.61 8.67 -15.88
CA ASN A 110 -2.93 9.62 -16.92
C ASN A 110 -1.66 10.41 -17.29
N ASP A 111 -1.79 11.43 -18.17
CA ASP A 111 -0.64 12.19 -18.68
C ASP A 111 0.11 12.99 -17.60
N LYS A 112 -0.52 13.24 -16.45
CA LYS A 112 -0.01 14.13 -15.41
C LYS A 112 0.39 13.44 -14.12
N CYS A 113 -0.30 12.37 -13.76
CA CYS A 113 -0.08 11.72 -12.47
C CYS A 113 -0.61 10.29 -12.47
N TYR A 114 -0.28 9.59 -11.40
CA TYR A 114 -0.89 8.30 -11.07
C TYR A 114 -2.09 8.51 -10.16
N GLN A 115 -3.05 7.62 -10.25
CA GLN A 115 -4.15 7.53 -9.30
C GLN A 115 -4.29 6.10 -8.82
N ALA A 116 -4.63 5.93 -7.56
CA ALA A 116 -4.88 4.61 -6.99
C ALA A 116 -6.15 4.61 -6.16
N GLU A 117 -6.83 3.48 -6.19
CA GLU A 117 -7.91 3.16 -5.28
C GLU A 117 -7.49 1.95 -4.48
N MET A 118 -7.70 2.00 -3.17
CA MET A 118 -7.33 0.91 -2.28
C MET A 118 -8.33 0.78 -1.14
N TYR A 119 -8.49 -0.44 -0.66
CA TYR A 119 -9.22 -0.72 0.56
C TYR A 119 -8.31 -1.50 1.50
N LEU A 120 -8.24 -1.03 2.75
CA LEU A 120 -7.46 -1.66 3.80
C LEU A 120 -8.37 -2.03 4.96
N ALA A 121 -8.22 -3.24 5.46
CA ALA A 121 -8.92 -3.71 6.65
C ALA A 121 -8.00 -3.60 7.86
N PHE A 122 -8.57 -3.23 9.00
CA PHE A 122 -7.82 -3.11 10.25
C PHE A 122 -8.10 -4.30 11.15
N ASP A 123 -7.15 -4.58 12.05
CA ASP A 123 -7.36 -5.56 13.11
C ASP A 123 -8.36 -4.97 14.12
N GLU A 124 -9.55 -5.55 14.20
CA GLU A 124 -10.63 -5.07 15.06
C GLU A 124 -10.25 -5.05 16.55
N ARG A 125 -9.26 -5.84 16.94
CA ARG A 125 -8.80 -5.88 18.33
C ARG A 125 -7.99 -4.64 18.70
N ASN A 126 -7.38 -4.00 17.71
CA ASN A 126 -6.44 -2.89 17.90
C ASN A 126 -6.94 -1.58 17.32
N SER A 127 -8.09 -1.56 16.67
CA SER A 127 -8.59 -0.37 15.99
C SER A 127 -10.08 -0.16 16.25
N LEU A 128 -10.47 1.11 16.33
CA LEU A 128 -11.87 1.53 16.36
C LEU A 128 -12.55 1.40 15.00
N TYR A 129 -11.74 1.25 13.93
CA TYR A 129 -12.25 1.21 12.56
C TYR A 129 -12.10 -0.17 11.98
N TYR A 130 -13.09 -0.58 11.20
CA TYR A 130 -13.09 -1.83 10.47
C TYR A 130 -12.18 -1.77 9.23
N GLY A 131 -12.20 -0.63 8.53
CA GLY A 131 -11.38 -0.46 7.34
C GLY A 131 -11.47 0.94 6.78
N THR A 132 -10.67 1.19 5.75
CA THR A 132 -10.61 2.48 5.06
C THR A 132 -10.56 2.27 3.56
N PHE A 133 -11.32 3.10 2.83
CA PHE A 133 -11.18 3.27 1.38
C PHE A 133 -10.42 4.55 1.13
N ILE A 134 -9.41 4.50 0.27
CA ILE A 134 -8.62 5.66 -0.12
C ILE A 134 -8.56 5.74 -1.65
N HIS A 135 -8.94 6.90 -2.18
CA HIS A 135 -8.70 7.27 -3.57
C HIS A 135 -7.70 8.43 -3.57
N ILE A 136 -6.58 8.26 -4.20
CA ILE A 136 -5.43 9.15 -4.09
C ILE A 136 -4.77 9.37 -5.44
N ALA A 137 -4.32 10.61 -5.69
CA ALA A 137 -3.44 10.94 -6.81
C ALA A 137 -2.03 11.22 -6.28
N TYR A 138 -1.01 10.86 -7.04
CA TYR A 138 0.37 11.09 -6.66
C TYR A 138 1.25 11.24 -7.90
N GLU A 139 2.39 11.89 -7.72
CA GLU A 139 3.31 12.18 -8.82
C GLU A 139 4.10 10.94 -9.22
N LYS A 140 4.60 10.19 -8.23
CA LYS A 140 5.33 8.94 -8.45
C LYS A 140 5.24 8.06 -7.22
N SER A 141 5.53 6.78 -7.40
CA SER A 141 5.67 5.83 -6.31
C SER A 141 7.11 5.33 -6.21
N VAL A 142 7.53 4.99 -4.99
CA VAL A 142 8.84 4.38 -4.74
C VAL A 142 8.58 3.14 -3.90
N VAL A 143 9.13 2.02 -4.33
CA VAL A 143 9.03 0.74 -3.60
C VAL A 143 10.44 0.30 -3.23
N MET A 144 10.64 -0.03 -1.97
CA MET A 144 11.96 -0.38 -1.45
C MET A 144 11.90 -1.65 -0.60
N TRP A 145 12.87 -2.53 -0.80
CA TRP A 145 13.00 -3.75 0.02
C TRP A 145 14.45 -4.24 -0.01
N ASN A 146 14.78 -5.21 0.86
CA ASN A 146 16.15 -5.72 0.98
C ASN A 146 16.32 -7.15 0.48
N GLU A 147 15.26 -7.95 0.47
CA GLU A 147 15.37 -9.38 0.21
C GLU A 147 14.15 -9.91 -0.52
N LEU A 148 14.35 -10.99 -1.26
CA LEU A 148 13.28 -11.79 -1.82
C LEU A 148 13.37 -13.17 -1.17
N ASN A 149 12.30 -13.56 -0.49
CA ASN A 149 12.25 -14.77 0.30
C ASN A 149 11.57 -15.91 -0.47
N ASP A 150 10.47 -16.41 0.04
CA ASP A 150 9.78 -17.56 -0.55
C ASP A 150 9.06 -17.18 -1.84
N ILE A 151 8.83 -18.19 -2.70
CA ILE A 151 7.96 -18.05 -3.87
C ILE A 151 6.57 -17.65 -3.38
N SER A 152 5.95 -16.70 -4.09
CA SER A 152 4.63 -16.19 -3.72
C SER A 152 3.58 -17.30 -3.70
N TRP A 153 2.66 -17.18 -2.74
CA TRP A 153 1.62 -18.19 -2.49
C TRP A 153 0.76 -18.49 -3.71
N PHE A 154 0.52 -17.51 -4.55
CA PHE A 154 -0.36 -17.69 -5.72
C PHE A 154 0.31 -18.40 -6.90
N GLU A 155 1.63 -18.57 -6.88
CA GLU A 155 2.33 -19.25 -7.97
C GLU A 155 1.94 -20.74 -8.09
N ASP A 156 1.55 -21.35 -6.98
CA ASP A 156 1.11 -22.74 -6.96
C ASP A 156 -0.29 -22.94 -7.55
N TYR A 157 -1.01 -21.87 -7.85
CA TYR A 157 -2.40 -21.91 -8.33
C TYR A 157 -2.54 -21.50 -9.80
N ILE A 158 -1.44 -21.35 -10.50
CA ILE A 158 -1.45 -21.00 -11.92
C ILE A 158 -1.34 -22.23 -12.80
#